data_102ae860a22f472d7e9508c2d7e5a7fa
#
_entry.id   102ae860a22f472d7e9508c2d7e5a7fa
#
_cell.length_a   1.000
_cell.length_b   1.000
_cell.length_c   1.000
_cell.angle_alpha   90.00
_cell.angle_beta   90.00
_cell.angle_gamma   90.00
#
_symmetry.space_group_name_H-M   'P 1'
#
loop_
_entity.id
_entity.type
_entity.pdbx_description
1 polymer ?
#
loop_
_entity_poly.entity_id
_entity_poly.type
_entity_poly.pdbx_seq_one_letter_code
_entity_poly.pdbx_strand_id
1 'polypeptide(L)'
;MAQELWLLRHGDAEPHGARKDDERRLTPKGEAQARAAGTALRALGLGFTAVLSSPKARARATAELADVGEVELERALRGGDYGRREAVATLGRFGADDRVLLVGHEPDFSQLVFDRAGGGVGMKKGGVAGVRLGHGAGELLVLLRPADLAAIAQGS
;
A
#
# COMPACT_ATOMS: atom_id res chain seq x y z
N MET A 1 18.16 13.88 -0.05
CA MET A 1 16.91 13.31 -0.51
C MET A 1 16.56 12.11 0.34
N ALA A 2 15.32 11.75 0.39
CA ALA A 2 14.85 10.75 1.33
C ALA A 2 14.08 9.66 0.59
N GLN A 3 14.19 8.43 1.09
CA GLN A 3 13.36 7.32 0.63
C GLN A 3 11.90 7.61 0.93
N GLU A 4 11.02 7.14 0.07
CA GLU A 4 9.58 7.20 0.30
C GLU A 4 9.01 5.78 0.37
N LEU A 5 8.14 5.59 1.35
CA LEU A 5 7.40 4.36 1.54
C LEU A 5 5.92 4.66 1.32
N TRP A 6 5.34 4.03 0.31
CA TRP A 6 3.93 4.18 -0.02
C TRP A 6 3.21 2.90 0.36
N LEU A 7 2.03 3.06 0.96
CA LEU A 7 1.25 1.96 1.51
C LEU A 7 -0.11 1.96 0.83
N LEU A 8 -0.45 0.85 0.18
CA LEU A 8 -1.76 0.63 -0.43
C LEU A 8 -2.43 -0.52 0.31
N ARG A 9 -3.50 -0.23 1.05
CA ARG A 9 -4.30 -1.28 1.65
C ARG A 9 -5.10 -2.00 0.56
N HIS A 10 -5.17 -3.33 0.62
CA HIS A 10 -5.95 -4.11 -0.36
C HIS A 10 -7.39 -3.59 -0.48
N GLY A 11 -8.00 -3.79 -1.64
CA GLY A 11 -9.38 -3.40 -1.92
C GLY A 11 -10.40 -4.25 -1.17
N ASP A 12 -11.67 -3.89 -1.34
CA ASP A 12 -12.78 -4.65 -0.76
C ASP A 12 -12.70 -6.10 -1.16
N ALA A 13 -12.94 -7.01 -0.22
CA ALA A 13 -12.77 -8.44 -0.41
C ALA A 13 -13.97 -9.22 0.10
N GLU A 14 -14.08 -10.45 -0.35
CA GLU A 14 -15.11 -11.40 0.11
C GLU A 14 -15.14 -11.45 1.64
N PRO A 15 -16.32 -11.73 2.23
CA PRO A 15 -16.44 -11.78 3.69
C PRO A 15 -15.63 -12.94 4.28
N HIS A 16 -15.30 -12.82 5.57
CA HIS A 16 -14.69 -13.91 6.33
C HIS A 16 -15.61 -15.13 6.28
N GLY A 17 -15.02 -16.29 6.07
CA GLY A 17 -15.75 -17.56 6.00
C GLY A 17 -16.12 -17.99 4.59
N ALA A 18 -16.07 -17.12 3.60
CA ALA A 18 -16.32 -17.47 2.20
C ALA A 18 -15.29 -18.48 1.66
N ARG A 19 -14.03 -18.30 2.09
CA ARG A 19 -12.88 -19.16 1.74
C ARG A 19 -11.90 -19.12 2.90
N LYS A 20 -10.81 -19.89 2.81
CA LYS A 20 -9.65 -19.67 3.69
C LYS A 20 -9.21 -18.22 3.57
N ASP A 21 -8.80 -17.61 4.67
CA ASP A 21 -8.47 -16.18 4.71
C ASP A 21 -7.50 -15.78 3.60
N ASP A 22 -6.44 -16.54 3.39
CA ASP A 22 -5.42 -16.24 2.39
C ASP A 22 -5.94 -16.29 0.96
N GLU A 23 -7.06 -16.98 0.73
CA GLU A 23 -7.65 -17.21 -0.58
C GLU A 23 -8.85 -16.29 -0.88
N ARG A 24 -9.29 -15.47 0.10
CA ARG A 24 -10.40 -14.53 -0.12
C ARG A 24 -10.04 -13.57 -1.25
N ARG A 25 -10.95 -13.41 -2.19
CA ARG A 25 -10.75 -12.62 -3.41
C ARG A 25 -11.31 -11.22 -3.26
N LEU A 26 -10.85 -10.31 -4.11
CA LEU A 26 -11.47 -9.01 -4.24
C LEU A 26 -12.90 -9.16 -4.76
N THR A 27 -13.78 -8.28 -4.28
CA THR A 27 -15.09 -8.07 -4.87
C THR A 27 -14.95 -7.20 -6.13
N PRO A 28 -15.99 -7.09 -6.99
CA PRO A 28 -15.97 -6.13 -8.09
C PRO A 28 -15.66 -4.69 -7.63
N LYS A 29 -16.18 -4.29 -6.47
CA LYS A 29 -15.85 -3.01 -5.84
C LYS A 29 -14.36 -2.91 -5.51
N GLY A 30 -13.79 -3.96 -4.95
CA GLY A 30 -12.37 -4.01 -4.61
C GLY A 30 -11.48 -3.95 -5.83
N GLU A 31 -11.86 -4.61 -6.91
CA GLU A 31 -11.15 -4.54 -8.19
C GLU A 31 -11.16 -3.12 -8.75
N ALA A 32 -12.31 -2.45 -8.71
CA ALA A 32 -12.42 -1.06 -9.14
C ALA A 32 -11.56 -0.13 -8.29
N GLN A 33 -11.53 -0.35 -6.97
CA GLN A 33 -10.67 0.41 -6.06
C GLN A 33 -9.19 0.25 -6.41
N ALA A 34 -8.76 -0.97 -6.71
CA ALA A 34 -7.37 -1.26 -7.07
C ALA A 34 -6.97 -0.56 -8.38
N ARG A 35 -7.81 -0.63 -9.39
CA ARG A 35 -7.57 0.05 -10.67
C ARG A 35 -7.52 1.56 -10.51
N ALA A 36 -8.46 2.13 -9.75
CA ALA A 36 -8.49 3.57 -9.49
C ALA A 36 -7.24 4.02 -8.73
N ALA A 37 -6.79 3.26 -7.75
CA ALA A 37 -5.56 3.57 -7.03
C ALA A 37 -4.36 3.65 -7.97
N GLY A 38 -4.19 2.67 -8.85
CA GLY A 38 -3.09 2.67 -9.81
C GLY A 38 -3.16 3.82 -10.80
N THR A 39 -4.34 4.10 -11.34
CA THR A 39 -4.57 5.23 -12.24
C THR A 39 -4.22 6.55 -11.55
N ALA A 40 -4.68 6.74 -10.31
CA ALA A 40 -4.41 7.94 -9.53
C ALA A 40 -2.91 8.11 -9.25
N LEU A 41 -2.23 7.04 -8.84
CA LEU A 41 -0.78 7.10 -8.57
C LEU A 41 0.00 7.47 -9.82
N ARG A 42 -0.35 6.92 -10.96
CA ARG A 42 0.26 7.30 -12.24
C ARG A 42 -0.05 8.75 -12.61
N ALA A 43 -1.29 9.20 -12.43
CA ALA A 43 -1.71 10.59 -12.70
C ALA A 43 -0.94 11.58 -11.82
N LEU A 44 -0.59 11.21 -10.60
CA LEU A 44 0.23 12.00 -9.70
C LEU A 44 1.72 11.99 -10.06
N GLY A 45 2.11 11.27 -11.10
CA GLY A 45 3.49 11.17 -11.53
C GLY A 45 4.38 10.32 -10.65
N LEU A 46 3.78 9.42 -9.86
CA LEU A 46 4.53 8.58 -8.93
C LEU A 46 5.04 7.32 -9.64
N GLY A 47 6.35 7.23 -9.81
CA GLY A 47 7.03 6.01 -10.23
C GLY A 47 7.59 5.27 -9.01
N PHE A 48 7.50 3.94 -9.02
CA PHE A 48 8.00 3.11 -7.93
C PHE A 48 9.20 2.29 -8.38
N THR A 49 10.23 2.27 -7.56
CA THR A 49 11.39 1.41 -7.76
C THR A 49 11.01 -0.06 -7.58
N ALA A 50 10.10 -0.33 -6.65
CA ALA A 50 9.62 -1.68 -6.37
C ALA A 50 8.17 -1.64 -5.89
N VAL A 51 7.43 -2.71 -6.21
CA VAL A 51 6.07 -2.96 -5.73
C VAL A 51 6.09 -4.29 -5.00
N LEU A 52 5.98 -4.25 -3.67
CA LEU A 52 6.01 -5.44 -2.84
C LEU A 52 4.60 -5.72 -2.30
N SER A 53 4.14 -6.95 -2.42
CA SER A 53 2.78 -7.32 -2.02
C SER A 53 2.75 -8.47 -1.05
N SER A 54 1.81 -8.41 -0.11
CA SER A 54 1.38 -9.58 0.64
C SER A 54 1.02 -10.72 -0.32
N PRO A 55 1.35 -11.97 0.02
CA PRO A 55 0.98 -13.11 -0.82
C PRO A 55 -0.51 -13.46 -0.76
N LYS A 56 -1.29 -12.85 0.14
CA LYS A 56 -2.73 -13.12 0.20
C LYS A 56 -3.43 -12.65 -1.06
N ALA A 57 -4.37 -13.45 -1.56
CA ALA A 57 -5.02 -13.24 -2.86
C ALA A 57 -5.55 -11.82 -3.06
N ARG A 58 -6.23 -11.25 -2.05
CA ARG A 58 -6.80 -9.91 -2.12
C ARG A 58 -5.77 -8.80 -2.26
N ALA A 59 -4.62 -8.95 -1.63
CA ALA A 59 -3.53 -7.96 -1.72
C ALA A 59 -2.77 -8.10 -3.04
N ARG A 60 -2.45 -9.32 -3.42
CA ARG A 60 -1.77 -9.60 -4.68
C ARG A 60 -2.59 -9.09 -5.86
N ALA A 61 -3.89 -9.38 -5.88
CA ALA A 61 -4.78 -8.89 -6.93
C ALA A 61 -4.85 -7.36 -6.96
N THR A 62 -4.88 -6.71 -5.78
CA THR A 62 -4.84 -5.26 -5.69
C THR A 62 -3.56 -4.70 -6.32
N ALA A 63 -2.41 -5.29 -6.01
CA ALA A 63 -1.13 -4.86 -6.55
C ALA A 63 -1.08 -5.04 -8.08
N GLU A 64 -1.55 -6.17 -8.58
CA GLU A 64 -1.56 -6.46 -10.01
C GLU A 64 -2.51 -5.52 -10.77
N LEU A 65 -3.71 -5.29 -10.25
CA LEU A 65 -4.70 -4.41 -10.88
C LEU A 65 -4.32 -2.94 -10.82
N ALA A 66 -3.56 -2.52 -9.82
CA ALA A 66 -3.02 -1.16 -9.75
C ALA A 66 -2.08 -0.87 -10.92
N ASP A 67 -1.35 -1.86 -11.38
CA ASP A 67 -0.50 -1.77 -12.58
C ASP A 67 0.48 -0.59 -12.53
N VAL A 68 1.26 -0.52 -11.45
CA VAL A 68 2.26 0.53 -11.24
C VAL A 68 3.70 -0.01 -11.19
N GLY A 69 3.89 -1.25 -11.55
CA GLY A 69 5.19 -1.91 -11.62
C GLY A 69 5.06 -3.42 -11.46
N GLU A 70 6.15 -4.12 -11.70
CA GLU A 70 6.21 -5.56 -11.50
C GLU A 70 6.01 -5.90 -10.03
N VAL A 71 5.14 -6.85 -9.73
CA VAL A 71 4.79 -7.22 -8.36
C VAL A 71 5.71 -8.32 -7.85
N GLU A 72 6.41 -8.03 -6.76
CA GLU A 72 7.18 -9.00 -5.99
C GLU A 72 6.40 -9.36 -4.73
N LEU A 73 6.24 -10.66 -4.46
CA LEU A 73 5.57 -11.11 -3.24
C LEU A 73 6.53 -11.02 -2.05
N GLU A 74 6.06 -10.41 -0.98
CA GLU A 74 6.80 -10.27 0.27
C GLU A 74 6.03 -10.92 1.41
N ARG A 75 6.54 -12.02 1.91
CA ARG A 75 5.86 -12.82 2.94
C ARG A 75 5.63 -12.04 4.24
N ALA A 76 6.53 -11.15 4.61
CA ALA A 76 6.40 -10.33 5.81
C ALA A 76 5.15 -9.44 5.79
N LEU A 77 4.60 -9.15 4.61
CA LEU A 77 3.40 -8.32 4.44
C LEU A 77 2.09 -9.09 4.62
N ARG A 78 2.12 -10.37 4.95
CA ARG A 78 0.92 -11.22 5.04
C ARG A 78 -0.11 -10.77 6.10
N GLY A 79 0.25 -9.84 6.96
CA GLY A 79 -0.63 -9.27 7.98
C GLY A 79 -0.27 -9.72 9.40
N GLY A 80 -0.27 -8.76 10.31
CA GLY A 80 0.00 -8.96 11.72
C GLY A 80 1.45 -8.76 12.14
N ASP A 81 2.40 -8.82 11.22
CA ASP A 81 3.83 -8.85 11.55
C ASP A 81 4.66 -7.74 10.90
N TYR A 82 4.06 -6.93 10.03
CA TYR A 82 4.84 -5.91 9.33
C TYR A 82 4.84 -4.61 10.11
N GLY A 83 5.93 -4.31 10.76
CA GLY A 83 6.11 -3.10 11.53
C GLY A 83 7.40 -2.37 11.15
N ARG A 84 7.86 -1.52 12.07
CA ARG A 84 9.04 -0.69 11.87
C ARG A 84 10.28 -1.49 11.48
N ARG A 85 10.54 -2.62 12.16
CA ARG A 85 11.70 -3.48 11.88
C ARG A 85 11.68 -3.98 10.44
N GLU A 86 10.54 -4.48 9.99
CA GLU A 86 10.35 -5.03 8.65
C GLU A 86 10.47 -3.93 7.61
N ALA A 87 9.93 -2.75 7.88
CA ALA A 87 10.04 -1.60 6.98
C ALA A 87 11.50 -1.15 6.82
N VAL A 88 12.26 -1.09 7.91
CA VAL A 88 13.68 -0.75 7.86
C VAL A 88 14.46 -1.79 7.06
N ALA A 89 14.19 -3.08 7.27
CA ALA A 89 14.84 -4.15 6.51
C ALA A 89 14.50 -4.07 5.02
N THR A 90 13.24 -3.82 4.69
CA THR A 90 12.81 -3.64 3.30
C THR A 90 13.54 -2.48 2.65
N LEU A 91 13.54 -1.32 3.28
CA LEU A 91 14.15 -0.12 2.72
C LEU A 91 15.67 -0.23 2.61
N GLY A 92 16.29 -1.04 3.45
CA GLY A 92 17.73 -1.33 3.35
C GLY A 92 18.15 -2.01 2.05
N ARG A 93 17.19 -2.57 1.31
CA ARG A 93 17.44 -3.20 -0.01
C ARG A 93 17.47 -2.17 -1.15
N PHE A 94 17.11 -0.93 -0.89
CA PHE A 94 16.92 0.10 -1.92
C PHE A 94 17.80 1.32 -1.68
N GLY A 95 17.93 2.16 -2.70
CA GLY A 95 18.75 3.36 -2.67
C GLY A 95 18.09 4.52 -1.91
N ALA A 96 18.88 5.54 -1.62
CA ALA A 96 18.50 6.68 -0.79
C ALA A 96 17.34 7.50 -1.35
N ASP A 97 17.10 7.44 -2.66
CA ASP A 97 16.07 8.22 -3.33
C ASP A 97 14.93 7.35 -3.88
N ASP A 98 14.93 6.08 -3.52
CA ASP A 98 13.94 5.13 -4.05
C ASP A 98 12.58 5.32 -3.41
N ARG A 99 11.56 5.04 -4.19
CA ARG A 99 10.17 5.02 -3.75
C ARG A 99 9.65 3.60 -3.87
N VAL A 100 9.21 3.02 -2.75
CA VAL A 100 8.74 1.64 -2.67
C VAL A 100 7.26 1.63 -2.32
N LEU A 101 6.48 0.84 -3.06
CA LEU A 101 5.07 0.62 -2.75
C LEU A 101 4.91 -0.73 -2.05
N LEU A 102 4.24 -0.71 -0.92
CA LEU A 102 3.82 -1.91 -0.21
C LEU A 102 2.31 -2.07 -0.34
N VAL A 103 1.87 -3.27 -0.68
CA VAL A 103 0.44 -3.60 -0.74
C VAL A 103 0.14 -4.65 0.31
N GLY A 104 -0.78 -4.35 1.22
CA GLY A 104 -1.01 -5.21 2.37
C GLY A 104 -2.24 -4.85 3.19
N HIS A 105 -2.09 -4.91 4.50
CA HIS A 105 -3.21 -5.03 5.43
C HIS A 105 -3.18 -4.02 6.58
N GLU A 106 -4.36 -3.81 7.18
CA GLU A 106 -4.52 -3.19 8.48
C GLU A 106 -4.53 -4.26 9.58
N PRO A 107 -4.11 -3.97 10.79
CA PRO A 107 -3.69 -2.64 11.29
C PRO A 107 -2.22 -2.31 11.03
N ASP A 108 -1.47 -3.16 10.35
CA ASP A 108 -0.03 -2.99 10.14
C ASP A 108 0.30 -1.61 9.54
N PHE A 109 -0.43 -1.18 8.52
CA PHE A 109 -0.11 0.05 7.80
C PHE A 109 -0.38 1.31 8.63
N SER A 110 -1.52 1.41 9.30
CA SER A 110 -1.79 2.58 10.15
C SER A 110 -0.83 2.64 11.33
N GLN A 111 -0.47 1.49 11.90
CA GLN A 111 0.54 1.42 12.95
C GLN A 111 1.91 1.86 12.45
N LEU A 112 2.28 1.46 11.24
CA LEU A 112 3.55 1.86 10.63
C LEU A 112 3.60 3.38 10.40
N VAL A 113 2.52 3.98 9.92
CA VAL A 113 2.42 5.44 9.77
C VAL A 113 2.59 6.12 11.13
N PHE A 114 1.90 5.62 12.17
CA PHE A 114 2.05 6.15 13.52
C PHE A 114 3.50 6.07 14.01
N ASP A 115 4.14 4.93 13.83
CA ASP A 115 5.52 4.71 14.30
C ASP A 115 6.54 5.59 13.57
N ARG A 116 6.29 5.90 12.30
CA ARG A 116 7.24 6.64 11.47
C ARG A 116 6.95 8.15 11.42
N ALA A 117 5.70 8.55 11.42
CA ALA A 117 5.29 9.95 11.25
C ALA A 117 4.67 10.56 12.50
N GLY A 118 4.40 9.77 13.54
CA GLY A 118 3.93 10.26 14.83
C GLY A 118 2.44 10.60 14.90
N GLY A 119 1.67 10.36 13.83
CA GLY A 119 0.24 10.64 13.79
C GLY A 119 -0.61 9.41 13.58
N GLY A 120 -1.74 9.33 14.26
CA GLY A 120 -2.71 8.26 14.05
C GLY A 120 -3.50 8.49 12.76
N VAL A 121 -3.61 7.45 11.94
CA VAL A 121 -4.39 7.47 10.70
C VAL A 121 -5.26 6.23 10.62
N GLY A 122 -6.37 6.34 9.87
CA GLY A 122 -7.17 5.19 9.48
C GLY A 122 -7.05 4.99 7.99
N MET A 123 -6.77 3.77 7.56
CA MET A 123 -6.70 3.44 6.14
C MET A 123 -7.89 2.59 5.75
N LYS A 124 -8.72 3.12 4.86
CA LYS A 124 -9.84 2.39 4.25
C LYS A 124 -9.29 1.36 3.25
N LYS A 125 -10.06 0.30 3.01
CA LYS A 125 -9.74 -0.68 1.94
C LYS A 125 -9.60 0.07 0.61
N GLY A 126 -8.50 -0.17 -0.08
CA GLY A 126 -8.18 0.56 -1.30
C GLY A 126 -7.58 1.94 -1.10
N GLY A 127 -7.34 2.36 0.14
CA GLY A 127 -6.72 3.66 0.45
C GLY A 127 -5.20 3.63 0.37
N VAL A 128 -4.59 4.80 0.28
CA VAL A 128 -3.14 4.99 0.11
C VAL A 128 -2.60 5.98 1.15
N ALA A 129 -1.44 5.69 1.69
CA ALA A 129 -0.65 6.64 2.48
C ALA A 129 0.77 6.69 1.90
N GLY A 130 1.34 7.88 1.84
CA GLY A 130 2.75 8.07 1.45
C GLY A 130 3.53 8.68 2.59
N VAL A 131 4.68 8.11 2.92
CA VAL A 131 5.55 8.56 4.00
C VAL A 131 6.95 8.80 3.44
N ARG A 132 7.49 9.98 3.70
CA ARG A 132 8.89 10.28 3.42
C ARG A 132 9.71 9.92 4.65
N LEU A 133 10.78 9.20 4.43
CA LEU A 133 11.67 8.76 5.50
C LEU A 133 12.98 9.55 5.41
N GLY A 134 13.30 10.26 6.47
CA GLY A 134 14.57 10.97 6.59
C GLY A 134 15.38 10.47 7.76
N HIS A 135 16.41 11.21 8.13
CA HIS A 135 17.16 10.95 9.36
C HIS A 135 16.27 11.29 10.56
N GLY A 136 15.91 10.29 11.34
CA GLY A 136 15.01 10.46 12.48
C GLY A 136 13.56 10.16 12.15
N ALA A 137 12.63 11.08 12.47
CA ALA A 137 11.21 10.91 12.24
C ALA A 137 10.86 10.99 10.75
N GLY A 138 9.87 10.20 10.33
CA GLY A 138 9.29 10.28 9.00
C GLY A 138 8.28 11.41 8.90
N GLU A 139 7.85 11.69 7.68
CA GLU A 139 6.84 12.70 7.39
C GLU A 139 5.72 12.07 6.59
N LEU A 140 4.48 12.23 7.05
CA LEU A 140 3.31 11.81 6.27
C LEU A 140 3.12 12.83 5.13
N LEU A 141 3.26 12.35 3.88
CA LEU A 141 3.10 13.18 2.70
C LEU A 141 1.64 13.32 2.30
N VAL A 142 0.90 12.21 2.37
CA VAL A 142 -0.47 12.17 1.90
C VAL A 142 -1.20 10.97 2.51
N LEU A 143 -2.50 11.15 2.71
CA LEU A 143 -3.43 10.07 3.05
C LEU A 143 -4.64 10.22 2.14
N LEU A 144 -4.89 9.25 1.27
CA LEU A 144 -5.96 9.29 0.29
C LEU A 144 -6.94 8.14 0.53
N ARG A 145 -8.21 8.47 0.61
CA ARG A 145 -9.29 7.49 0.69
C ARG A 145 -9.57 6.93 -0.70
N PRO A 146 -10.20 5.76 -0.83
CA PRO A 146 -10.58 5.24 -2.15
C PRO A 146 -11.44 6.23 -2.95
N ALA A 147 -12.30 7.02 -2.30
CA ALA A 147 -13.07 8.06 -2.99
C ALA A 147 -12.18 9.15 -3.58
N ASP A 148 -11.12 9.54 -2.88
CA ASP A 148 -10.16 10.54 -3.39
C ASP A 148 -9.40 10.00 -4.59
N LEU A 149 -8.97 8.75 -4.52
CA LEU A 149 -8.27 8.08 -5.61
C LEU A 149 -9.16 7.93 -6.85
N ALA A 150 -10.42 7.57 -6.64
CA ALA A 150 -11.40 7.48 -7.74
C ALA A 150 -11.60 8.85 -8.42
N ALA A 151 -11.68 9.93 -7.65
CA ALA A 151 -11.82 11.27 -8.19
C ALA A 151 -10.59 11.69 -9.02
N ILE A 152 -9.38 11.40 -8.52
CA ILE A 152 -8.14 11.66 -9.25
C ILE A 152 -8.10 10.84 -10.53
N ALA A 153 -8.46 9.58 -10.48
CA ALA A 153 -8.47 8.68 -11.63
C ALA A 153 -9.41 9.14 -12.73
N GLN A 154 -10.58 9.69 -12.36
CA GLN A 154 -11.56 10.21 -13.33
C GLN A 154 -11.10 11.50 -14.03
N GLY A 155 -10.25 12.27 -13.37
CA GLY A 155 -9.71 13.52 -13.93
C GLY A 155 -8.47 13.32 -14.80
N SER A 156 -7.99 12.09 -14.91
CA SER A 156 -6.75 11.78 -15.65
C SER A 156 -6.99 11.28 -17.07
#